data_6ec7ab5bfb0aa59718bd01c478f02cda
#
_entry.id   6ec7ab5bfb0aa59718bd01c478f02cda
#
_cell.length_a   1.000
_cell.length_b   1.000
_cell.length_c   1.000
_cell.angle_alpha   90.00
_cell.angle_beta   90.00
_cell.angle_gamma   90.00
#
_symmetry.space_group_name_H-M   'P 1'
#
loop_
_entity.id
_entity.type
_entity.pdbx_description
1 polymer ?
#
loop_
_entity_poly.entity_id
_entity_poly.type
_entity_poly.pdbx_seq_one_letter_code
_entity_poly.pdbx_strand_id
1 'polypeptide(L)'
;TLMRSSAASDVYKRQTQAAKAQVDEVLYVPAALALHQRPGVPGIRSTFGTGTELLNSLRLMFSRLASHRCPNGHYVPPTLNVAAEQPIYCPECGALVRAPSAEELAFNSQGACRTCDGTGLVRTVDRATLVPDESISIDDGAVAPWNSLMWSLMTDVCRAMGVRTNVPFRELTDRERDIVFNGPAEKKHIFYKAKSTPEAGELDFTYYNAVYTVENALAKVKDEKGMKRVEKFLRVDTCPDCRGSRLSEAARAPRLRGIGLDE
;
A
#
# COMPACT_ATOMS: atom_id res chain seq x y z
N THR A 1 -9.16 31.77 37.82
CA THR A 1 -9.55 30.35 38.08
C THR A 1 -8.56 29.46 37.38
N LEU A 2 -7.67 28.82 38.12
CA LEU A 2 -6.71 27.85 37.58
C LEU A 2 -7.51 26.68 36.99
N MET A 3 -7.71 26.67 35.66
CA MET A 3 -8.24 25.50 35.02
C MET A 3 -7.19 24.38 35.06
N ARG A 4 -7.50 23.28 35.68
CA ARG A 4 -6.67 22.09 35.71
C ARG A 4 -6.48 21.61 34.25
N SER A 5 -5.26 21.22 33.86
CA SER A 5 -4.91 20.79 32.52
C SER A 5 -5.84 19.70 31.94
N SER A 6 -6.43 18.85 32.77
CA SER A 6 -7.43 17.86 32.39
C SER A 6 -8.74 18.45 31.87
N ALA A 7 -9.21 19.56 32.47
CA ALA A 7 -10.45 20.21 32.03
C ALA A 7 -10.27 20.90 30.66
N ALA A 8 -9.13 21.54 30.44
CA ALA A 8 -8.81 22.15 29.14
C ALA A 8 -8.71 21.10 28.02
N SER A 9 -8.13 19.92 28.30
CA SER A 9 -8.05 18.82 27.34
C SER A 9 -9.41 18.23 27.01
N ASP A 10 -10.31 18.10 28.00
CA ASP A 10 -11.67 17.61 27.77
C ASP A 10 -12.52 18.62 26.98
N VAL A 11 -12.35 19.90 27.25
CA VAL A 11 -13.00 20.96 26.48
C VAL A 11 -12.53 20.93 25.03
N TYR A 12 -11.26 20.77 24.75
CA TYR A 12 -10.75 20.68 23.38
C TYR A 12 -11.28 19.44 22.61
N LYS A 13 -11.38 18.30 23.28
CA LYS A 13 -11.94 17.08 22.67
C LYS A 13 -13.44 17.20 22.36
N ARG A 14 -14.16 17.99 23.12
CA ARG A 14 -15.58 18.26 22.90
C ARG A 14 -15.85 19.38 21.92
N GLN A 15 -14.85 20.22 21.61
CA GLN A 15 -14.98 21.35 20.69
C GLN A 15 -15.29 20.96 19.24
N THR A 16 -15.04 19.73 18.83
CA THR A 16 -15.50 19.23 17.52
C THR A 16 -16.98 18.90 17.50
N GLN A 17 -17.66 18.84 18.68
CA GLN A 17 -19.07 18.47 18.81
C GLN A 17 -19.88 19.34 19.78
N ALA A 18 -19.27 20.29 20.48
CA ALA A 18 -19.96 21.12 21.47
C ALA A 18 -19.63 22.60 21.28
N ALA A 19 -20.53 23.47 21.79
CA ALA A 19 -20.32 24.91 21.79
C ALA A 19 -19.01 25.29 22.53
N LYS A 20 -18.31 26.29 21.99
CA LYS A 20 -17.09 26.84 22.63
C LYS A 20 -17.40 27.21 24.09
N ALA A 21 -16.44 26.93 24.98
CA ALA A 21 -16.55 27.39 26.36
C ALA A 21 -16.71 28.93 26.37
N GLN A 22 -17.74 29.43 27.08
CA GLN A 22 -17.94 30.85 27.25
C GLN A 22 -16.93 31.36 28.28
N VAL A 23 -15.87 31.97 27.80
CA VAL A 23 -14.80 32.55 28.62
C VAL A 23 -14.53 33.93 28.04
N ASP A 24 -14.58 34.93 28.88
CA ASP A 24 -14.35 36.32 28.47
C ASP A 24 -12.86 36.59 28.23
N GLU A 25 -11.99 36.03 29.08
CA GLU A 25 -10.53 36.20 28.97
C GLU A 25 -9.81 35.06 29.68
N VAL A 26 -8.65 34.65 29.15
CA VAL A 26 -7.73 33.71 29.79
C VAL A 26 -6.41 34.39 30.06
N LEU A 27 -6.18 34.73 31.32
CA LEU A 27 -4.96 35.44 31.78
C LEU A 27 -3.89 34.44 32.24
N TYR A 28 -2.63 34.81 32.06
CA TYR A 28 -1.47 34.05 32.54
C TYR A 28 -1.39 32.60 32.04
N VAL A 29 -1.61 32.38 30.75
CA VAL A 29 -1.49 31.05 30.16
C VAL A 29 -0.03 30.62 30.16
N PRO A 30 0.37 29.62 30.96
CA PRO A 30 1.70 29.04 30.85
C PRO A 30 1.78 28.23 29.54
N ALA A 31 3.01 27.84 29.15
CA ALA A 31 3.19 26.95 28.02
C ALA A 31 2.30 25.70 28.18
N ALA A 32 1.29 25.57 27.32
CA ALA A 32 0.31 24.50 27.41
C ALA A 32 0.73 23.36 26.46
N LEU A 33 0.92 22.17 27.02
CA LEU A 33 1.12 20.92 26.28
C LEU A 33 -0.20 20.17 26.24
N ALA A 34 -0.76 20.00 25.05
CA ALA A 34 -1.91 19.14 24.86
C ALA A 34 -1.44 17.67 24.76
N LEU A 35 -1.65 16.92 25.83
CA LEU A 35 -1.41 15.47 25.81
C LEU A 35 -2.67 14.75 25.29
N HIS A 36 -2.53 14.03 24.20
CA HIS A 36 -3.60 13.15 23.72
C HIS A 36 -3.74 11.95 24.67
N GLN A 37 -4.86 11.88 25.41
CA GLN A 37 -5.14 10.78 26.34
C GLN A 37 -5.54 9.46 25.65
N ARG A 38 -5.83 9.51 24.35
CA ARG A 38 -6.03 8.31 23.54
C ARG A 38 -4.90 8.23 22.52
N PRO A 39 -4.03 7.23 22.61
CA PRO A 39 -3.09 6.97 21.54
C PRO A 39 -3.88 6.76 20.25
N GLY A 40 -3.49 7.44 19.19
CA GLY A 40 -4.04 7.17 17.85
C GLY A 40 -3.86 5.70 17.53
N VAL A 41 -4.80 5.10 16.83
CA VAL A 41 -4.62 3.74 16.30
C VAL A 41 -3.40 3.79 15.35
N PRO A 42 -2.34 3.03 15.64
CA PRO A 42 -1.14 3.06 14.80
C PRO A 42 -1.49 2.61 13.39
N GLY A 43 -1.19 3.43 12.38
CA GLY A 43 -1.33 3.04 10.99
C GLY A 43 -0.31 1.96 10.61
N ILE A 44 -0.48 1.35 9.44
CA ILE A 44 0.41 0.30 8.89
C ILE A 44 1.89 0.75 8.81
N ARG A 45 2.15 2.04 8.74
CA ARG A 45 3.49 2.64 8.73
C ARG A 45 4.03 2.96 10.11
N SER A 46 3.26 2.76 11.18
CA SER A 46 3.71 2.96 12.55
C SER A 46 4.43 1.71 13.06
N THR A 47 5.55 1.91 13.74
CA THR A 47 6.32 0.87 14.41
C THR A 47 6.66 1.32 15.83
N PHE A 48 7.11 0.40 16.67
CA PHE A 48 7.64 0.75 18.01
C PHE A 48 8.75 1.81 17.89
N GLY A 49 9.68 1.64 16.94
CA GLY A 49 10.79 2.58 16.72
C GLY A 49 10.35 3.98 16.30
N THR A 50 9.24 4.11 15.54
CA THR A 50 8.69 5.42 15.18
C THR A 50 7.88 6.03 16.32
N GLY A 51 7.16 5.23 17.08
CA GLY A 51 6.36 5.68 18.22
C GLY A 51 7.18 6.11 19.43
N THR A 52 8.37 5.54 19.58
CA THR A 52 9.33 5.89 20.66
C THR A 52 10.43 6.85 20.22
N GLU A 53 10.47 7.25 18.94
CA GLU A 53 11.52 8.04 18.29
C GLU A 53 12.92 7.38 18.27
N LEU A 54 13.08 6.17 18.79
CA LEU A 54 14.35 5.44 18.77
C LEU A 54 14.88 5.24 17.35
N LEU A 55 13.99 5.05 16.38
CA LEU A 55 14.37 4.92 14.97
C LEU A 55 15.04 6.18 14.43
N ASN A 56 14.69 7.36 14.93
CA ASN A 56 15.34 8.62 14.52
C ASN A 56 16.81 8.63 14.93
N SER A 57 17.11 8.21 16.16
CA SER A 57 18.49 8.10 16.67
C SER A 57 19.27 7.03 15.89
N LEU A 58 18.67 5.86 15.63
CA LEU A 58 19.30 4.80 14.84
C LEU A 58 19.62 5.27 13.42
N ARG A 59 18.69 5.91 12.73
CA ARG A 59 18.91 6.46 11.38
C ARG A 59 20.06 7.47 11.35
N LEU A 60 20.15 8.34 12.37
CA LEU A 60 21.25 9.28 12.49
C LEU A 60 22.59 8.56 12.69
N MET A 61 22.63 7.52 13.54
CA MET A 61 23.83 6.70 13.73
C MET A 61 24.26 6.03 12.41
N PHE A 62 23.33 5.41 11.69
CA PHE A 62 23.64 4.80 10.39
C PHE A 62 24.06 5.81 9.33
N SER A 63 23.47 7.00 9.33
CA SER A 63 23.88 8.07 8.44
C SER A 63 25.32 8.56 8.71
N ARG A 64 25.72 8.67 9.96
CA ARG A 64 26.96 9.37 10.36
C ARG A 64 28.12 8.44 10.75
N LEU A 65 27.83 7.25 11.25
CA LEU A 65 28.84 6.36 11.86
C LEU A 65 28.98 5.01 11.15
N ALA A 66 28.16 4.73 10.14
CA ALA A 66 28.20 3.47 9.41
C ALA A 66 29.32 3.44 8.35
N SER A 67 29.65 2.24 7.89
CA SER A 67 30.37 2.03 6.64
C SER A 67 29.39 2.25 5.48
N HIS A 68 29.75 3.09 4.53
CA HIS A 68 28.91 3.42 3.37
C HIS A 68 29.41 2.71 2.13
N ARG A 69 28.47 2.26 1.30
CA ARG A 69 28.75 1.57 0.05
C ARG A 69 29.04 2.58 -1.06
N CYS A 70 30.17 2.44 -1.76
CA CYS A 70 30.50 3.25 -2.92
C CYS A 70 29.68 2.82 -4.16
N PRO A 71 29.59 3.63 -5.21
CA PRO A 71 28.88 3.27 -6.45
C PRO A 71 29.37 1.97 -7.10
N ASN A 72 30.63 1.60 -6.88
CA ASN A 72 31.24 0.37 -7.40
C ASN A 72 31.09 -0.85 -6.44
N GLY A 73 30.34 -0.69 -5.35
CA GLY A 73 30.02 -1.80 -4.44
C GLY A 73 30.96 -2.00 -3.25
N HIS A 74 32.09 -1.28 -3.16
CA HIS A 74 33.01 -1.37 -2.03
C HIS A 74 32.46 -0.65 -0.80
N TYR A 75 32.80 -1.13 0.40
CA TYR A 75 32.45 -0.47 1.64
C TYR A 75 33.58 0.42 2.13
N VAL A 76 33.26 1.70 2.34
CA VAL A 76 34.19 2.65 2.94
C VAL A 76 34.08 2.56 4.46
N PRO A 77 35.21 2.40 5.16
CA PRO A 77 35.20 2.37 6.63
C PRO A 77 34.58 3.62 7.24
N PRO A 78 34.00 3.53 8.46
CA PRO A 78 33.50 4.71 9.16
C PRO A 78 34.58 5.78 9.30
N THR A 79 34.20 7.04 9.02
CA THR A 79 35.10 8.19 9.12
C THR A 79 34.39 9.40 9.71
N LEU A 80 35.10 10.19 10.50
CA LEU A 80 34.58 11.44 11.04
C LEU A 80 34.27 12.48 9.96
N ASN A 81 34.81 12.35 8.77
CA ASN A 81 34.50 13.22 7.63
C ASN A 81 33.00 13.21 7.30
N VAL A 82 32.33 12.05 7.45
CA VAL A 82 30.87 11.96 7.26
C VAL A 82 30.13 12.82 8.28
N ALA A 83 30.54 12.78 9.54
CA ALA A 83 29.94 13.60 10.60
C ALA A 83 30.22 15.09 10.41
N ALA A 84 31.37 15.43 9.81
CA ALA A 84 31.77 16.77 9.47
C ALA A 84 31.21 17.28 8.12
N GLU A 85 30.36 16.44 7.44
CA GLU A 85 29.80 16.74 6.12
C GLU A 85 30.84 16.97 5.02
N GLN A 86 32.01 16.37 5.18
CA GLN A 86 33.09 16.43 4.20
C GLN A 86 32.98 15.29 3.18
N PRO A 87 33.47 15.50 1.95
CA PRO A 87 33.53 14.45 0.95
C PRO A 87 34.35 13.27 1.43
N ILE A 88 33.86 12.05 1.15
CA ILE A 88 34.60 10.80 1.39
C ILE A 88 34.85 10.10 0.04
N TYR A 89 35.98 9.47 -0.07
CA TYR A 89 36.39 8.75 -1.27
C TYR A 89 36.66 7.29 -0.94
N CYS A 90 36.25 6.41 -1.85
CA CYS A 90 36.51 4.98 -1.69
C CYS A 90 38.02 4.69 -1.74
N PRO A 91 38.63 4.05 -0.76
CA PRO A 91 40.06 3.76 -0.76
C PRO A 91 40.46 2.75 -1.82
N GLU A 92 39.51 1.92 -2.32
CA GLU A 92 39.79 0.88 -3.32
C GLU A 92 39.68 1.39 -4.75
N CYS A 93 38.75 2.31 -5.06
CA CYS A 93 38.49 2.75 -6.43
C CYS A 93 38.47 4.27 -6.64
N GLY A 94 38.73 5.06 -5.59
CA GLY A 94 38.74 6.51 -5.65
C GLY A 94 37.38 7.19 -5.90
N ALA A 95 36.29 6.44 -6.02
CA ALA A 95 34.96 7.01 -6.27
C ALA A 95 34.48 7.83 -5.08
N LEU A 96 33.85 8.98 -5.39
CA LEU A 96 33.19 9.78 -4.39
C LEU A 96 32.01 9.00 -3.77
N VAL A 97 31.94 8.94 -2.45
CA VAL A 97 30.89 8.28 -1.70
C VAL A 97 30.06 9.33 -0.99
N ARG A 98 28.77 9.28 -1.20
CA ARG A 98 27.82 10.12 -0.48
C ARG A 98 27.17 9.28 0.63
N ALA A 99 27.35 9.71 1.87
CA ALA A 99 26.61 9.14 2.99
C ALA A 99 25.12 9.54 2.88
N PRO A 100 24.17 8.61 3.04
CA PRO A 100 22.75 8.94 3.02
C PRO A 100 22.39 9.81 4.23
N SER A 101 21.48 10.74 4.05
CA SER A 101 20.87 11.48 5.15
C SER A 101 19.98 10.55 6.00
N ALA A 102 19.64 10.97 7.22
CA ALA A 102 18.72 10.23 8.07
C ALA A 102 17.32 10.07 7.42
N GLU A 103 16.94 10.99 6.55
CA GLU A 103 15.68 10.94 5.80
C GLU A 103 15.71 9.90 4.68
N GLU A 104 16.85 9.72 4.01
CA GLU A 104 17.08 8.66 3.02
C GLU A 104 17.15 7.25 3.64
N LEU A 105 17.21 7.17 4.97
CA LEU A 105 17.13 5.93 5.75
C LEU A 105 15.74 5.70 6.38
N ALA A 106 14.77 6.57 6.08
CA ALA A 106 13.42 6.51 6.63
C ALA A 106 12.50 5.71 5.71
N PHE A 107 11.94 4.61 6.18
CA PHE A 107 10.99 3.78 5.40
C PHE A 107 9.65 4.48 5.13
N ASN A 108 9.33 5.54 5.85
CA ASN A 108 8.12 6.35 5.66
C ASN A 108 8.38 7.63 4.85
N SER A 109 9.55 7.75 4.25
CA SER A 109 10.00 8.87 3.44
C SER A 109 10.91 8.39 2.30
N GLN A 110 12.07 9.02 2.09
CA GLN A 110 12.95 8.78 0.95
C GLN A 110 13.60 7.39 0.95
N GLY A 111 13.74 6.77 2.13
CA GLY A 111 14.27 5.41 2.27
C GLY A 111 13.24 4.29 2.06
N ALA A 112 12.01 4.63 1.69
CA ALA A 112 10.95 3.65 1.49
C ALA A 112 11.29 2.67 0.35
N CYS A 113 10.95 1.39 0.56
CA CYS A 113 10.93 0.41 -0.52
C CYS A 113 9.89 0.83 -1.57
N ARG A 114 10.28 0.94 -2.82
CA ARG A 114 9.41 1.41 -3.91
C ARG A 114 8.26 0.47 -4.22
N THR A 115 8.44 -0.84 -4.01
CA THR A 115 7.43 -1.87 -4.29
C THR A 115 6.28 -1.85 -3.31
N CYS A 116 6.56 -1.65 -2.02
CA CYS A 116 5.54 -1.64 -0.98
C CYS A 116 5.31 -0.26 -0.36
N ASP A 117 5.94 0.78 -0.89
CA ASP A 117 5.87 2.15 -0.38
C ASP A 117 6.08 2.23 1.15
N GLY A 118 7.09 1.50 1.64
CA GLY A 118 7.46 1.48 3.06
C GLY A 118 6.50 0.75 3.99
N THR A 119 5.54 -0.01 3.46
CA THR A 119 4.62 -0.81 4.30
C THR A 119 5.20 -2.18 4.70
N GLY A 120 6.15 -2.70 3.93
CA GLY A 120 6.70 -4.04 4.08
C GLY A 120 5.80 -5.14 3.53
N LEU A 121 4.60 -4.79 3.08
CA LEU A 121 3.57 -5.71 2.61
C LEU A 121 3.11 -5.32 1.21
N VAL A 122 2.71 -6.30 0.43
CA VAL A 122 2.07 -6.11 -0.87
C VAL A 122 0.70 -6.78 -0.88
N ARG A 123 -0.23 -6.20 -1.62
CA ARG A 123 -1.53 -6.81 -1.86
C ARG A 123 -1.54 -7.41 -3.25
N THR A 124 -1.75 -8.71 -3.33
CA THR A 124 -1.84 -9.45 -4.58
C THR A 124 -3.23 -10.04 -4.74
N VAL A 125 -3.66 -10.23 -5.98
CA VAL A 125 -4.96 -10.87 -6.24
C VAL A 125 -4.90 -12.33 -5.84
N ASP A 126 -5.84 -12.75 -4.99
CA ASP A 126 -6.00 -14.14 -4.61
C ASP A 126 -6.91 -14.85 -5.63
N ARG A 127 -6.31 -15.62 -6.52
CA ARG A 127 -7.03 -16.33 -7.58
C ARG A 127 -8.11 -17.28 -7.07
N ALA A 128 -7.93 -17.88 -5.89
CA ALA A 128 -8.91 -18.78 -5.30
C ALA A 128 -10.22 -18.07 -4.95
N THR A 129 -10.16 -16.77 -4.68
CA THR A 129 -11.35 -15.97 -4.35
C THR A 129 -12.09 -15.44 -5.58
N LEU A 130 -11.47 -15.49 -6.77
CA LEU A 130 -12.09 -15.02 -8.00
C LEU A 130 -13.22 -15.94 -8.47
N VAL A 131 -13.07 -17.26 -8.25
CA VAL A 131 -14.06 -18.28 -8.54
C VAL A 131 -14.23 -19.16 -7.31
N PRO A 132 -15.02 -18.72 -6.32
CA PRO A 132 -15.14 -19.42 -5.03
C PRO A 132 -15.94 -20.73 -5.15
N ASP A 133 -16.79 -20.84 -6.16
CA ASP A 133 -17.57 -22.03 -6.46
C ASP A 133 -17.45 -22.41 -7.95
N GLU A 134 -16.66 -23.43 -8.22
CA GLU A 134 -16.47 -23.94 -9.58
C GLU A 134 -17.62 -24.85 -10.06
N SER A 135 -18.59 -25.14 -9.22
CA SER A 135 -19.76 -25.99 -9.59
C SER A 135 -20.83 -25.21 -10.34
N ILE A 136 -20.81 -23.87 -10.27
CA ILE A 136 -21.75 -23.00 -10.99
C ILE A 136 -21.14 -22.45 -12.28
N SER A 137 -21.99 -21.99 -13.17
CA SER A 137 -21.57 -21.42 -14.45
C SER A 137 -21.20 -19.96 -14.34
N ILE A 138 -20.52 -19.40 -15.35
CA ILE A 138 -20.25 -17.96 -15.42
C ILE A 138 -21.57 -17.18 -15.55
N ASP A 139 -22.56 -17.72 -16.26
CA ASP A 139 -23.88 -17.12 -16.38
C ASP A 139 -24.59 -17.05 -15.01
N ASP A 140 -24.35 -18.02 -14.13
CA ASP A 140 -24.88 -18.06 -12.76
C ASP A 140 -24.00 -17.28 -11.76
N GLY A 141 -22.89 -16.67 -12.22
CA GLY A 141 -22.07 -15.79 -11.41
C GLY A 141 -20.83 -16.43 -10.80
N ALA A 142 -20.27 -17.49 -11.37
CA ALA A 142 -19.03 -18.12 -10.88
C ALA A 142 -17.88 -17.13 -10.68
N VAL A 143 -17.76 -16.14 -11.56
CA VAL A 143 -16.69 -15.12 -11.48
C VAL A 143 -17.12 -13.97 -10.58
N ALA A 144 -16.81 -14.09 -9.30
CA ALA A 144 -17.25 -13.19 -8.26
C ALA A 144 -16.86 -11.70 -8.44
N PRO A 145 -15.67 -11.32 -8.99
CA PRO A 145 -15.34 -9.93 -9.28
C PRO A 145 -16.28 -9.27 -10.28
N TRP A 146 -16.73 -9.99 -11.31
CA TRP A 146 -17.63 -9.42 -12.32
C TRP A 146 -19.01 -9.09 -11.74
N ASN A 147 -19.46 -9.83 -10.73
CA ASN A 147 -20.75 -9.59 -10.07
C ASN A 147 -20.70 -8.40 -9.11
N SER A 148 -19.54 -8.09 -8.52
CA SER A 148 -19.43 -7.12 -7.43
C SER A 148 -18.66 -5.86 -7.77
N LEU A 149 -17.76 -5.91 -8.75
CA LEU A 149 -16.87 -4.81 -9.12
C LEU A 149 -17.08 -4.30 -10.55
N MET A 150 -17.78 -5.06 -11.40
CA MET A 150 -18.01 -4.76 -12.81
C MET A 150 -19.49 -4.77 -13.16
N TRP A 151 -19.80 -4.45 -14.41
CA TRP A 151 -21.14 -4.48 -14.98
C TRP A 151 -21.49 -5.89 -15.41
N SER A 152 -22.77 -6.24 -15.33
CA SER A 152 -23.33 -7.56 -15.68
C SER A 152 -23.06 -8.01 -17.13
N LEU A 153 -22.66 -7.09 -18.00
CA LEU A 153 -22.34 -7.35 -19.42
C LEU A 153 -21.03 -8.13 -19.61
N MET A 154 -20.20 -8.28 -18.58
CA MET A 154 -18.89 -8.94 -18.72
C MET A 154 -19.06 -10.42 -19.12
N THR A 155 -20.15 -11.07 -18.69
CA THR A 155 -20.47 -12.44 -19.09
C THR A 155 -20.69 -12.55 -20.60
N ASP A 156 -21.45 -11.63 -21.20
CA ASP A 156 -21.71 -11.63 -22.65
C ASP A 156 -20.43 -11.37 -23.45
N VAL A 157 -19.58 -10.45 -22.96
CA VAL A 157 -18.27 -10.18 -23.57
C VAL A 157 -17.35 -11.40 -23.44
N CYS A 158 -17.35 -12.08 -22.31
CA CYS A 158 -16.58 -13.31 -22.10
C CYS A 158 -17.00 -14.41 -23.08
N ARG A 159 -18.30 -14.53 -23.33
CA ARG A 159 -18.83 -15.46 -24.36
C ARG A 159 -18.31 -15.07 -25.76
N ALA A 160 -18.28 -13.79 -26.07
CA ALA A 160 -17.71 -13.30 -27.34
C ALA A 160 -16.18 -13.50 -27.45
N MET A 161 -15.48 -13.73 -26.33
CA MET A 161 -14.07 -14.17 -26.31
C MET A 161 -13.91 -15.67 -26.60
N GLY A 162 -15.00 -16.41 -26.76
CA GLY A 162 -14.99 -17.85 -27.07
C GLY A 162 -15.00 -18.75 -25.85
N VAL A 163 -15.46 -18.27 -24.70
CA VAL A 163 -15.61 -19.03 -23.46
C VAL A 163 -17.04 -19.53 -23.33
N ARG A 164 -17.24 -20.80 -22.97
CA ARG A 164 -18.55 -21.38 -22.66
C ARG A 164 -19.03 -20.91 -21.30
N THR A 165 -19.94 -19.95 -21.28
CA THR A 165 -20.39 -19.32 -20.03
C THR A 165 -21.53 -20.07 -19.34
N ASN A 166 -22.16 -21.01 -20.02
CA ASN A 166 -23.35 -21.77 -19.59
C ASN A 166 -23.05 -23.14 -18.96
N VAL A 167 -21.79 -23.52 -18.82
CA VAL A 167 -21.37 -24.77 -18.19
C VAL A 167 -20.69 -24.48 -16.85
N PRO A 168 -20.67 -25.45 -15.89
CA PRO A 168 -19.92 -25.29 -14.65
C PRO A 168 -18.46 -24.87 -14.91
N PHE A 169 -17.93 -23.97 -14.10
CA PHE A 169 -16.57 -23.43 -14.30
C PHE A 169 -15.50 -24.53 -14.32
N ARG A 170 -15.68 -25.59 -13.53
CA ARG A 170 -14.80 -26.77 -13.50
C ARG A 170 -14.73 -27.53 -14.84
N GLU A 171 -15.75 -27.38 -15.71
CA GLU A 171 -15.81 -28.04 -17.02
C GLU A 171 -15.21 -27.20 -18.16
N LEU A 172 -14.75 -26.00 -17.85
CA LEU A 172 -14.02 -25.17 -18.79
C LEU A 172 -12.65 -25.78 -19.07
N THR A 173 -12.23 -25.68 -20.33
CA THR A 173 -10.87 -26.06 -20.72
C THR A 173 -9.84 -25.10 -20.11
N ASP A 174 -8.58 -25.51 -20.04
CA ASP A 174 -7.49 -24.67 -19.54
C ASP A 174 -7.36 -23.35 -20.32
N ARG A 175 -7.61 -23.38 -21.64
CA ARG A 175 -7.63 -22.19 -22.48
C ARG A 175 -8.76 -21.24 -22.10
N GLU A 176 -9.95 -21.74 -21.85
CA GLU A 176 -11.10 -20.95 -21.44
C GLU A 176 -10.86 -20.33 -20.05
N ARG A 177 -10.32 -21.10 -19.11
CA ARG A 177 -9.93 -20.61 -17.80
C ARG A 177 -8.85 -19.53 -17.89
N ASP A 178 -7.86 -19.72 -18.76
CA ASP A 178 -6.82 -18.71 -18.98
C ASP A 178 -7.39 -17.40 -19.54
N ILE A 179 -8.35 -17.48 -20.46
CA ILE A 179 -9.06 -16.29 -20.93
C ILE A 179 -9.76 -15.58 -19.76
N VAL A 180 -10.45 -16.31 -18.88
CA VAL A 180 -11.15 -15.71 -17.74
C VAL A 180 -10.18 -15.03 -16.78
N PHE A 181 -9.03 -15.62 -16.50
CA PHE A 181 -8.09 -15.08 -15.53
C PHE A 181 -7.10 -14.06 -16.12
N ASN A 182 -6.63 -14.27 -17.36
CA ASN A 182 -5.50 -13.52 -17.93
C ASN A 182 -5.78 -12.99 -19.35
N GLY A 183 -6.97 -13.24 -19.92
CA GLY A 183 -7.28 -12.84 -21.30
C GLY A 183 -7.02 -11.36 -21.56
N PRO A 184 -6.61 -11.00 -22.79
CA PRO A 184 -6.28 -9.62 -23.15
C PRO A 184 -7.52 -8.73 -23.15
N ALA A 185 -7.31 -7.42 -22.89
CA ALA A 185 -8.35 -6.42 -23.02
C ALA A 185 -8.68 -6.19 -24.50
N GLU A 186 -9.70 -6.88 -25.00
CA GLU A 186 -10.17 -6.78 -26.36
C GLU A 186 -11.56 -6.16 -26.43
N LYS A 187 -11.79 -5.31 -27.43
CA LYS A 187 -13.11 -4.75 -27.72
C LYS A 187 -13.91 -5.75 -28.52
N LYS A 188 -15.07 -6.16 -28.00
CA LYS A 188 -15.99 -7.08 -28.65
C LYS A 188 -17.33 -6.42 -28.88
N HIS A 189 -17.92 -6.73 -30.02
CA HIS A 189 -19.30 -6.38 -30.33
C HIS A 189 -20.22 -7.41 -29.71
N ILE A 190 -21.14 -6.98 -28.84
CA ILE A 190 -22.07 -7.85 -28.15
C ILE A 190 -23.51 -7.45 -28.35
N PHE A 191 -24.38 -8.44 -28.42
CA PHE A 191 -25.82 -8.26 -28.32
C PHE A 191 -26.23 -8.44 -26.87
N TYR A 192 -26.82 -7.46 -26.25
CA TYR A 192 -27.31 -7.56 -24.89
C TYR A 192 -28.80 -7.37 -24.80
N LYS A 193 -29.41 -8.08 -23.87
CA LYS A 193 -30.81 -7.90 -23.51
C LYS A 193 -30.89 -7.28 -22.12
N ALA A 194 -31.43 -6.07 -22.05
CA ALA A 194 -31.58 -5.39 -20.76
C ALA A 194 -32.61 -6.16 -19.90
N LYS A 195 -32.28 -6.37 -18.62
CA LYS A 195 -33.18 -7.05 -17.68
C LYS A 195 -34.49 -6.28 -17.43
N SER A 196 -34.50 -4.98 -17.68
CA SER A 196 -35.62 -4.06 -17.37
C SER A 196 -36.45 -3.63 -18.58
N THR A 197 -35.98 -3.86 -19.80
CA THR A 197 -36.68 -3.49 -21.03
C THR A 197 -36.61 -4.62 -22.05
N PRO A 198 -37.68 -4.88 -22.85
CA PRO A 198 -37.68 -5.92 -23.86
C PRO A 198 -36.76 -5.65 -25.06
N GLU A 199 -36.15 -4.47 -25.13
CA GLU A 199 -35.29 -4.09 -26.24
C GLU A 199 -33.93 -4.74 -26.15
N ALA A 200 -33.53 -5.43 -27.22
CA ALA A 200 -32.18 -5.91 -27.43
C ALA A 200 -31.36 -4.75 -28.04
N GLY A 201 -30.16 -4.52 -27.52
CA GLY A 201 -29.23 -3.53 -28.03
C GLY A 201 -27.93 -4.16 -28.48
N GLU A 202 -27.22 -3.46 -29.34
CA GLU A 202 -25.85 -3.79 -29.74
C GLU A 202 -24.89 -2.80 -29.07
N LEU A 203 -23.79 -3.30 -28.57
CA LEU A 203 -22.80 -2.49 -27.87
C LEU A 203 -21.39 -3.04 -28.07
N ASP A 204 -20.46 -2.14 -28.36
CA ASP A 204 -19.04 -2.44 -28.28
C ASP A 204 -18.55 -2.34 -26.85
N PHE A 205 -18.10 -3.43 -26.27
CA PHE A 205 -17.61 -3.44 -24.91
C PHE A 205 -16.23 -4.08 -24.82
N THR A 206 -15.35 -3.55 -23.95
CA THR A 206 -14.01 -4.06 -23.76
C THR A 206 -14.05 -5.20 -22.73
N TYR A 207 -13.47 -6.33 -23.09
CA TYR A 207 -13.27 -7.44 -22.18
C TYR A 207 -12.24 -7.09 -21.12
N TYR A 208 -12.54 -7.38 -19.87
CA TYR A 208 -11.62 -7.29 -18.75
C TYR A 208 -11.63 -8.59 -17.97
N ASN A 209 -10.49 -9.27 -17.93
CA ASN A 209 -10.35 -10.53 -17.20
C ASN A 209 -10.55 -10.33 -15.68
N ALA A 210 -10.72 -11.43 -14.96
CA ALA A 210 -11.06 -11.40 -13.54
C ALA A 210 -9.95 -10.76 -12.67
N VAL A 211 -8.68 -11.04 -12.99
CA VAL A 211 -7.52 -10.46 -12.28
C VAL A 211 -7.47 -8.95 -12.49
N TYR A 212 -7.48 -8.50 -13.75
CA TYR A 212 -7.46 -7.08 -14.07
C TYR A 212 -8.65 -6.31 -13.47
N THR A 213 -9.82 -6.95 -13.38
CA THR A 213 -11.00 -6.34 -12.74
C THR A 213 -10.72 -5.97 -11.30
N VAL A 214 -10.06 -6.84 -10.54
CA VAL A 214 -9.69 -6.58 -9.14
C VAL A 214 -8.59 -5.53 -9.04
N GLU A 215 -7.54 -5.64 -9.87
CA GLU A 215 -6.41 -4.68 -9.89
C GLU A 215 -6.89 -3.27 -10.25
N ASN A 216 -7.72 -3.13 -11.27
CA ASN A 216 -8.30 -1.86 -11.68
C ASN A 216 -9.24 -1.27 -10.62
N ALA A 217 -10.02 -2.13 -9.93
CA ALA A 217 -10.85 -1.70 -8.83
C ALA A 217 -9.99 -1.22 -7.65
N LEU A 218 -8.91 -1.94 -7.30
CA LEU A 218 -7.96 -1.55 -6.25
C LEU A 218 -7.30 -0.20 -6.55
N ALA A 219 -6.85 0.01 -7.78
CA ALA A 219 -6.23 1.26 -8.21
C ALA A 219 -7.19 2.48 -8.11
N LYS A 220 -8.50 2.25 -8.19
CA LYS A 220 -9.54 3.29 -8.14
C LYS A 220 -10.17 3.49 -6.77
N VAL A 221 -9.77 2.72 -5.76
CA VAL A 221 -10.30 2.86 -4.39
C VAL A 221 -9.96 4.23 -3.82
N LYS A 222 -11.00 4.93 -3.35
CA LYS A 222 -10.87 6.26 -2.73
C LYS A 222 -11.30 6.30 -1.27
N ASP A 223 -12.07 5.31 -0.84
CA ASP A 223 -12.67 5.26 0.49
C ASP A 223 -12.60 3.85 1.10
N GLU A 224 -12.89 3.77 2.39
CA GLU A 224 -12.89 2.51 3.14
C GLU A 224 -13.96 1.53 2.62
N LYS A 225 -15.10 2.03 2.16
CA LYS A 225 -16.18 1.20 1.63
C LYS A 225 -15.77 0.55 0.32
N GLY A 226 -15.08 1.28 -0.55
CA GLY A 226 -14.47 0.74 -1.77
C GLY A 226 -13.42 -0.32 -1.45
N MET A 227 -12.56 -0.07 -0.44
CA MET A 227 -11.55 -1.03 -0.01
C MET A 227 -12.18 -2.35 0.47
N LYS A 228 -13.19 -2.31 1.33
CA LYS A 228 -13.89 -3.52 1.82
C LYS A 228 -14.49 -4.37 0.70
N ARG A 229 -14.86 -3.76 -0.43
CA ARG A 229 -15.40 -4.49 -1.59
C ARG A 229 -14.32 -5.24 -2.37
N VAL A 230 -13.11 -4.69 -2.42
CA VAL A 230 -11.98 -5.27 -3.16
C VAL A 230 -11.17 -6.24 -2.30
N GLU A 231 -11.04 -5.94 -1.00
CA GLU A 231 -10.20 -6.65 -0.05
C GLU A 231 -10.46 -8.17 0.00
N LYS A 232 -11.71 -8.58 -0.18
CA LYS A 232 -12.09 -10.01 -0.23
C LYS A 232 -11.45 -10.80 -1.38
N PHE A 233 -10.91 -10.12 -2.38
CA PHE A 233 -10.22 -10.72 -3.52
C PHE A 233 -8.70 -10.58 -3.43
N LEU A 234 -8.20 -10.04 -2.31
CA LEU A 234 -6.79 -9.77 -2.11
C LEU A 234 -6.24 -10.63 -0.98
N ARG A 235 -5.03 -11.07 -1.15
CA ARG A 235 -4.20 -11.56 -0.06
C ARG A 235 -3.09 -10.56 0.23
N VAL A 236 -2.63 -10.56 1.46
CA VAL A 236 -1.53 -9.72 1.92
C VAL A 236 -0.30 -10.59 2.08
N ASP A 237 0.72 -10.30 1.30
CA ASP A 237 2.00 -11.01 1.31
C ASP A 237 3.12 -10.07 1.79
N THR A 238 4.18 -10.65 2.34
CA THR A 238 5.41 -9.91 2.61
C THR A 238 6.00 -9.40 1.29
N CYS A 239 6.42 -8.15 1.27
CA CYS A 239 7.03 -7.56 0.08
C CYS A 239 8.26 -8.38 -0.37
N PRO A 240 8.31 -8.85 -1.63
CA PRO A 240 9.41 -9.68 -2.11
C PRO A 240 10.75 -8.94 -2.17
N ASP A 241 10.73 -7.63 -2.42
CA ASP A 241 11.96 -6.84 -2.58
C ASP A 241 12.61 -6.49 -1.24
N CYS A 242 11.84 -5.97 -0.32
CA CYS A 242 12.37 -5.58 0.98
C CYS A 242 12.25 -6.66 2.06
N ARG A 243 11.55 -7.77 1.77
CA ARG A 243 11.32 -8.89 2.68
C ARG A 243 10.78 -8.46 4.05
N GLY A 244 9.90 -7.44 4.04
CA GLY A 244 9.29 -6.90 5.24
C GLY A 244 10.08 -5.78 5.93
N SER A 245 11.34 -5.51 5.55
CA SER A 245 12.16 -4.45 6.16
C SER A 245 11.63 -3.03 5.92
N ARG A 246 10.75 -2.85 4.93
CA ARG A 246 10.16 -1.56 4.52
C ARG A 246 11.14 -0.61 3.82
N LEU A 247 12.44 -0.92 3.84
CA LEU A 247 13.52 -0.07 3.35
C LEU A 247 13.89 -0.41 1.90
N SER A 248 14.28 0.60 1.15
CA SER A 248 14.88 0.45 -0.17
C SER A 248 16.25 -0.23 -0.07
N GLU A 249 16.78 -0.75 -1.17
CA GLU A 249 18.12 -1.33 -1.20
C GLU A 249 19.19 -0.32 -0.77
N ALA A 250 19.06 0.94 -1.23
CA ALA A 250 19.98 2.01 -0.84
C ALA A 250 19.95 2.30 0.66
N ALA A 251 18.75 2.28 1.27
CA ALA A 251 18.61 2.50 2.71
C ALA A 251 19.11 1.32 3.56
N ARG A 252 19.14 0.12 3.00
CA ARG A 252 19.72 -1.08 3.63
C ARG A 252 21.22 -1.26 3.42
N ALA A 253 21.82 -0.44 2.54
CA ALA A 253 23.25 -0.57 2.20
C ALA A 253 24.22 -0.19 3.34
N PRO A 254 24.01 0.87 4.15
CA PRO A 254 24.93 1.23 5.23
C PRO A 254 25.04 0.12 6.26
N ARG A 255 26.26 -0.10 6.79
CA ARG A 255 26.55 -1.12 7.78
C ARG A 255 27.20 -0.52 9.02
N LEU A 256 26.61 -0.74 10.19
CA LEU A 256 27.19 -0.34 11.47
C LEU A 256 27.73 -1.59 12.16
N ARG A 257 29.06 -1.71 12.26
CA ARG A 257 29.72 -2.93 12.73
C ARG A 257 29.28 -4.22 12.01
N GLY A 258 29.02 -4.11 10.71
CA GLY A 258 28.57 -5.23 9.89
C GLY A 258 27.05 -5.45 9.87
N ILE A 259 26.29 -4.80 10.75
CA ILE A 259 24.83 -4.94 10.88
C ILE A 259 24.13 -3.91 9.99
N GLY A 260 23.09 -4.30 9.29
CA GLY A 260 22.22 -3.40 8.49
C GLY A 260 21.12 -2.75 9.33
N LEU A 261 20.53 -1.68 8.81
CA LEU A 261 19.39 -1.03 9.46
C LEU A 261 18.12 -1.89 9.45
N ASP A 262 18.10 -2.94 8.64
CA ASP A 262 17.02 -3.91 8.45
C ASP A 262 17.19 -5.21 9.28
N GLU A 263 18.27 -5.33 10.00
CA GLU A 263 18.61 -6.45 10.89
C GLU A 263 18.42 -6.06 12.36
#